data_cc3111e60b7a1a6d8e32972f9e13b367
#
_entry.id   cc3111e60b7a1a6d8e32972f9e13b367
#
_cell.length_a   1.000
_cell.length_b   1.000
_cell.length_c   1.000
_cell.angle_alpha   90.00
_cell.angle_beta   90.00
_cell.angle_gamma   90.00
#
_symmetry.space_group_name_H-M   'P 1'
#
loop_
_entity.id
_entity.type
_entity.pdbx_description
1 polymer ?
#
loop_
_entity_poly.entity_id
_entity_poly.type
_entity_poly.pdbx_seq_one_letter_code
_entity_poly.pdbx_strand_id
1 'polypeptide(L)'
;MFRQIEQLFEQFRPCFSRKAAFGWFVTVVIGFMLRGDQLGVTSIIRDLSLSPRCYEPLIHFFHSAAWDPSKIRQTWWKLLAERAPLYRVKNRCILIGDGVKQSKEAFYMAGVKKLLQESENSSKAKFIFGHMFGAVGVLIGRKGGKFCAPLQMDIQDGLRTVSSWDGSGISPDSHVVQMVRNGCAASKVLGTAYLLLDRYFLSVTALKELKAHNDTPEAPRVDIITKAKSNCRAYRKPRSSRVPKRGRRRLKGASVRVLSLFTEKANRFTRASVYMYGEKQEVSYYCTDLLWGQKLYQELRFVLVQYNGRNSILVSTDLSLSPKRIIELYAYRFSIEDLFREFKQQIGG
;
A
#
# COMPACT_ATOMS: atom_id res chain seq x y z
N MET A 1 -8.63 27.87 -14.72
CA MET A 1 -8.04 27.27 -13.51
C MET A 1 -8.99 27.37 -12.31
N PHE A 2 -9.36 28.54 -11.80
CA PHE A 2 -10.21 28.67 -10.59
C PHE A 2 -11.55 27.95 -10.69
N ARG A 3 -12.28 28.06 -11.81
CA ARG A 3 -13.53 27.30 -12.02
C ARG A 3 -13.35 25.79 -11.94
N GLN A 4 -12.21 25.26 -12.38
CA GLN A 4 -11.93 23.82 -12.29
C GLN A 4 -11.70 23.38 -10.85
N ILE A 5 -10.99 24.21 -10.06
CA ILE A 5 -10.77 23.98 -8.63
C ILE A 5 -12.10 24.03 -7.88
N GLU A 6 -12.92 25.04 -8.15
CA GLU A 6 -14.27 25.16 -7.57
C GLU A 6 -15.15 23.94 -7.90
N GLN A 7 -15.19 23.55 -9.18
CA GLN A 7 -15.93 22.35 -9.61
C GLN A 7 -15.40 21.05 -8.95
N LEU A 8 -14.11 21.00 -8.66
CA LEU A 8 -13.53 19.86 -7.93
C LEU A 8 -14.01 19.86 -6.48
N PHE A 9 -13.98 20.99 -5.79
CA PHE A 9 -14.48 21.09 -4.42
C PHE A 9 -15.96 20.79 -4.31
N GLU A 10 -16.78 21.27 -5.24
CA GLU A 10 -18.24 21.03 -5.24
C GLU A 10 -18.60 19.53 -5.29
N GLN A 11 -17.73 18.66 -5.84
CA GLN A 11 -17.95 17.21 -5.77
C GLN A 11 -17.95 16.68 -4.34
N PHE A 12 -17.26 17.36 -3.42
CA PHE A 12 -17.22 16.97 -2.01
C PHE A 12 -18.35 17.57 -1.19
N ARG A 13 -19.12 18.55 -1.73
CA ARG A 13 -20.19 19.21 -0.99
C ARG A 13 -21.20 18.22 -0.35
N PRO A 14 -21.62 17.12 -1.01
CA PRO A 14 -22.54 16.15 -0.43
C PRO A 14 -21.97 15.35 0.76
N CYS A 15 -20.64 15.39 0.98
CA CYS A 15 -20.00 14.75 2.13
C CYS A 15 -20.24 15.50 3.45
N PHE A 16 -20.83 16.70 3.38
CA PHE A 16 -21.01 17.62 4.51
C PHE A 16 -22.47 17.94 4.73
N SER A 17 -22.98 17.77 5.94
CA SER A 17 -24.36 18.12 6.32
C SER A 17 -24.58 19.62 6.47
N ARG A 18 -23.51 20.40 6.71
CA ARG A 18 -23.57 21.86 6.95
C ARG A 18 -22.66 22.61 5.97
N LYS A 19 -23.17 23.77 5.47
CA LYS A 19 -22.38 24.65 4.58
C LYS A 19 -21.10 25.16 5.26
N ALA A 20 -21.16 25.50 6.54
CA ALA A 20 -20.01 25.97 7.30
C ALA A 20 -18.90 24.89 7.40
N ALA A 21 -19.26 23.63 7.61
CA ALA A 21 -18.27 22.53 7.64
C ALA A 21 -17.62 22.32 6.27
N PHE A 22 -18.38 22.42 5.18
CA PHE A 22 -17.82 22.40 3.84
C PHE A 22 -16.88 23.60 3.59
N GLY A 23 -17.25 24.80 4.03
CA GLY A 23 -16.38 25.98 3.96
C GLY A 23 -15.04 25.74 4.68
N TRP A 24 -15.08 25.18 5.89
CA TRP A 24 -13.85 24.83 6.61
C TRP A 24 -13.03 23.76 5.91
N PHE A 25 -13.64 22.75 5.30
CA PHE A 25 -12.93 21.77 4.49
C PHE A 25 -12.16 22.44 3.36
N VAL A 26 -12.80 23.33 2.60
CA VAL A 26 -12.17 24.09 1.51
C VAL A 26 -11.02 24.94 2.06
N THR A 27 -11.24 25.65 3.16
CA THR A 27 -10.23 26.49 3.84
C THR A 27 -9.01 25.66 4.25
N VAL A 28 -9.22 24.48 4.86
CA VAL A 28 -8.16 23.57 5.30
C VAL A 28 -7.36 23.05 4.11
N VAL A 29 -8.01 22.60 3.04
CA VAL A 29 -7.31 22.10 1.86
C VAL A 29 -6.49 23.21 1.19
N ILE A 30 -7.07 24.40 1.01
CA ILE A 30 -6.34 25.53 0.45
C ILE A 30 -5.19 25.94 1.37
N GLY A 31 -5.41 25.96 2.68
CA GLY A 31 -4.38 26.26 3.66
C GLY A 31 -3.19 25.29 3.57
N PHE A 32 -3.45 23.99 3.45
CA PHE A 32 -2.38 23.00 3.23
C PHE A 32 -1.64 23.18 1.90
N MET A 33 -2.30 23.69 0.87
CA MET A 33 -1.68 23.94 -0.43
C MET A 33 -0.79 25.20 -0.42
N LEU A 34 -1.11 26.19 0.38
CA LEU A 34 -0.48 27.51 0.37
C LEU A 34 0.52 27.73 1.51
N ARG A 35 0.43 26.95 2.60
CA ARG A 35 1.32 27.16 3.75
C ARG A 35 2.79 26.88 3.41
N GLY A 36 3.66 27.68 3.99
CA GLY A 36 5.12 27.57 3.82
C GLY A 36 5.84 26.88 4.98
N ASP A 37 5.11 26.39 6.00
CA ASP A 37 5.68 25.74 7.17
C ASP A 37 5.15 24.31 7.38
N GLN A 38 5.72 23.61 8.35
CA GLN A 38 5.34 22.24 8.73
C GLN A 38 4.64 22.20 10.10
N LEU A 39 4.14 23.33 10.58
CA LEU A 39 3.46 23.46 11.86
C LEU A 39 2.05 22.84 11.82
N GLY A 40 1.37 22.80 12.97
CA GLY A 40 0.02 22.24 13.06
C GLY A 40 -1.02 22.96 12.21
N VAL A 41 -2.22 22.39 12.14
CA VAL A 41 -3.33 22.94 11.33
C VAL A 41 -3.68 24.39 11.68
N THR A 42 -3.35 24.85 12.87
CA THR A 42 -3.57 26.22 13.33
C THR A 42 -2.71 27.25 12.57
N SER A 43 -1.59 26.86 11.99
CA SER A 43 -0.79 27.74 11.13
C SER A 43 -1.55 28.22 9.88
N ILE A 44 -2.57 27.46 9.45
CA ILE A 44 -3.45 27.85 8.36
C ILE A 44 -4.13 29.19 8.61
N ILE A 45 -4.49 29.49 9.88
CA ILE A 45 -5.10 30.77 10.26
C ILE A 45 -4.15 31.92 9.96
N ARG A 46 -2.88 31.78 10.33
CA ARG A 46 -1.85 32.77 10.08
C ARG A 46 -1.55 32.91 8.59
N ASP A 47 -1.32 31.80 7.90
CA ASP A 47 -0.85 31.78 6.52
C ASP A 47 -1.92 32.24 5.52
N LEU A 48 -3.20 32.02 5.85
CA LEU A 48 -4.34 32.57 5.11
C LEU A 48 -4.80 33.94 5.63
N SER A 49 -4.08 34.55 6.59
CA SER A 49 -4.42 35.85 7.20
C SER A 49 -5.86 35.91 7.73
N LEU A 50 -6.34 34.79 8.29
CA LEU A 50 -7.67 34.71 8.89
C LEU A 50 -7.68 35.38 10.27
N SER A 51 -8.87 35.85 10.70
CA SER A 51 -9.02 36.36 12.06
C SER A 51 -8.60 35.32 13.10
N PRO A 52 -7.91 35.70 14.18
CA PRO A 52 -7.61 34.77 15.30
C PRO A 52 -8.85 34.09 15.90
N ARG A 53 -10.02 34.70 15.79
CA ARG A 53 -11.31 34.11 16.19
C ARG A 53 -11.70 32.85 15.41
N CYS A 54 -11.03 32.61 14.28
CA CYS A 54 -11.19 31.38 13.47
C CYS A 54 -10.55 30.15 14.09
N TYR A 55 -9.75 30.29 15.15
CA TYR A 55 -9.06 29.18 15.82
C TYR A 55 -10.05 28.13 16.34
N GLU A 56 -10.99 28.55 17.19
CA GLU A 56 -11.97 27.62 17.79
C GLU A 56 -12.87 26.94 16.73
N PRO A 57 -13.44 27.66 15.75
CA PRO A 57 -14.19 27.04 14.67
C PRO A 57 -13.37 26.04 13.83
N LEU A 58 -12.09 26.32 13.58
CA LEU A 58 -11.19 25.39 12.86
C LEU A 58 -10.96 24.11 13.66
N ILE A 59 -10.68 24.20 14.95
CA ILE A 59 -10.51 23.03 15.81
C ILE A 59 -11.83 22.25 15.90
N HIS A 60 -12.94 22.95 16.11
CA HIS A 60 -14.28 22.33 16.14
C HIS A 60 -14.59 21.57 14.85
N PHE A 61 -14.14 22.05 13.67
CA PHE A 61 -14.34 21.34 12.40
C PHE A 61 -13.80 19.91 12.46
N PHE A 62 -12.60 19.67 13.01
CA PHE A 62 -12.00 18.35 13.10
C PHE A 62 -12.74 17.40 14.07
N HIS A 63 -13.46 17.93 15.04
CA HIS A 63 -14.26 17.16 16.00
C HIS A 63 -15.74 17.05 15.61
N SER A 64 -16.14 17.71 14.51
CA SER A 64 -17.54 17.80 14.10
C SER A 64 -18.03 16.52 13.44
N ALA A 65 -19.24 16.07 13.81
CA ALA A 65 -19.99 15.02 13.11
C ALA A 65 -20.66 15.51 11.80
N ALA A 66 -20.40 16.76 11.37
CA ALA A 66 -20.99 17.32 10.16
C ALA A 66 -20.38 16.78 8.85
N TRP A 67 -19.39 15.93 8.92
CA TRP A 67 -18.74 15.29 7.78
C TRP A 67 -18.27 13.88 8.12
N ASP A 68 -18.10 13.06 7.06
CA ASP A 68 -17.70 11.66 7.16
C ASP A 68 -16.44 11.41 6.32
N PRO A 69 -15.32 11.03 6.94
CA PRO A 69 -14.08 10.73 6.23
C PRO A 69 -14.24 9.65 5.16
N SER A 70 -15.13 8.68 5.38
CA SER A 70 -15.39 7.59 4.43
C SER A 70 -16.06 8.10 3.16
N LYS A 71 -17.01 9.05 3.29
CA LYS A 71 -17.65 9.68 2.13
C LYS A 71 -16.66 10.54 1.34
N ILE A 72 -15.83 11.33 2.04
CA ILE A 72 -14.77 12.13 1.40
C ILE A 72 -13.82 11.22 0.61
N ARG A 73 -13.36 10.14 1.23
CA ARG A 73 -12.47 9.16 0.61
C ARG A 73 -13.10 8.51 -0.63
N GLN A 74 -14.35 8.07 -0.55
CA GLN A 74 -15.06 7.47 -1.69
C GLN A 74 -15.24 8.46 -2.83
N THR A 75 -15.58 9.72 -2.52
CA THR A 75 -15.66 10.80 -3.53
C THR A 75 -14.32 11.03 -4.19
N TRP A 76 -13.23 11.08 -3.41
CA TRP A 76 -11.87 11.19 -3.95
C TRP A 76 -11.52 10.03 -4.89
N TRP A 77 -11.82 8.78 -4.52
CA TRP A 77 -11.57 7.62 -5.37
C TRP A 77 -12.36 7.67 -6.68
N LYS A 78 -13.62 8.08 -6.64
CA LYS A 78 -14.43 8.27 -7.86
C LYS A 78 -13.82 9.34 -8.77
N LEU A 79 -13.42 10.47 -8.22
CA LEU A 79 -12.78 11.54 -8.97
C LEU A 79 -11.47 11.07 -9.64
N LEU A 80 -10.66 10.29 -8.93
CA LEU A 80 -9.47 9.69 -9.53
C LEU A 80 -9.81 8.69 -10.63
N ALA A 81 -10.81 7.85 -10.43
CA ALA A 81 -11.25 6.89 -11.43
C ALA A 81 -11.73 7.55 -12.73
N GLU A 82 -12.42 8.69 -12.61
CA GLU A 82 -13.04 9.41 -13.73
C GLU A 82 -12.08 10.36 -14.44
N ARG A 83 -11.19 11.03 -13.69
CA ARG A 83 -10.41 12.16 -14.22
C ARG A 83 -8.91 11.90 -14.31
N ALA A 84 -8.35 11.00 -13.49
CA ALA A 84 -6.93 10.76 -13.49
C ALA A 84 -6.50 9.79 -14.61
N PRO A 85 -5.32 10.00 -15.22
CA PRO A 85 -4.77 9.05 -16.18
C PRO A 85 -4.22 7.81 -15.43
N LEU A 86 -5.10 6.92 -14.97
CA LEU A 86 -4.72 5.72 -14.26
C LEU A 86 -3.79 4.85 -15.12
N TYR A 87 -2.63 4.51 -14.57
CA TYR A 87 -1.74 3.58 -15.25
C TYR A 87 -2.26 2.14 -15.13
N ARG A 88 -2.50 1.51 -16.26
CA ARG A 88 -3.07 0.15 -16.32
C ARG A 88 -2.16 -0.81 -17.09
N VAL A 89 -2.12 -2.04 -16.60
CA VAL A 89 -1.45 -3.17 -17.27
C VAL A 89 -2.45 -4.30 -17.39
N LYS A 90 -2.66 -4.82 -18.60
CA LYS A 90 -3.72 -5.79 -18.89
C LYS A 90 -5.10 -5.34 -18.36
N ASN A 91 -5.43 -4.07 -18.55
CA ASN A 91 -6.64 -3.41 -18.07
C ASN A 91 -6.80 -3.37 -16.55
N ARG A 92 -5.73 -3.63 -15.76
CA ARG A 92 -5.73 -3.61 -14.30
C ARG A 92 -4.95 -2.39 -13.81
N CYS A 93 -5.50 -1.65 -12.87
CA CYS A 93 -4.80 -0.54 -12.24
C CYS A 93 -3.70 -1.03 -11.31
N ILE A 94 -2.72 -0.18 -11.04
CA ILE A 94 -1.59 -0.50 -10.17
C ILE A 94 -1.78 0.23 -8.86
N LEU A 95 -2.08 -0.52 -7.82
CA LEU A 95 -2.14 -0.05 -6.44
C LEU A 95 -0.79 -0.30 -5.77
N ILE A 96 -0.38 0.60 -4.91
CA ILE A 96 0.86 0.48 -4.14
C ILE A 96 0.53 0.65 -2.68
N GLY A 97 0.95 -0.29 -1.84
CA GLY A 97 0.74 -0.23 -0.41
C GLY A 97 2.06 -0.31 0.35
N ASP A 98 2.23 0.56 1.35
CA ASP A 98 3.37 0.52 2.26
C ASP A 98 3.03 1.16 3.61
N GLY A 99 3.89 0.94 4.60
CA GLY A 99 3.76 1.49 5.92
C GLY A 99 4.82 2.56 6.20
N VAL A 100 4.42 3.62 6.90
CA VAL A 100 5.35 4.64 7.38
C VAL A 100 5.23 4.81 8.88
N LYS A 101 6.37 4.98 9.53
CA LYS A 101 6.46 5.23 10.97
C LYS A 101 6.73 6.71 11.18
N GLN A 102 5.93 7.34 12.04
CA GLN A 102 6.10 8.73 12.44
C GLN A 102 6.36 8.79 13.93
N SER A 103 7.54 9.28 14.31
CA SER A 103 7.91 9.47 15.71
C SER A 103 7.03 10.55 16.37
N LYS A 104 6.70 10.34 17.64
CA LYS A 104 6.01 11.30 18.49
C LYS A 104 6.73 11.39 19.82
N GLU A 105 6.86 12.59 20.34
CA GLU A 105 7.47 12.83 21.66
C GLU A 105 6.50 12.49 22.80
N ALA A 106 5.19 12.52 22.53
CA ALA A 106 4.14 12.25 23.52
C ALA A 106 3.92 10.74 23.68
N PHE A 107 4.32 10.18 24.81
CA PHE A 107 4.18 8.74 25.11
C PHE A 107 2.74 8.29 25.36
N TYR A 108 1.90 9.17 25.84
CA TYR A 108 0.50 8.87 26.21
C TYR A 108 -0.52 9.31 25.17
N MET A 109 -0.06 9.72 23.98
CA MET A 109 -0.96 10.05 22.90
C MET A 109 -1.62 8.76 22.37
N ALA A 110 -2.92 8.81 22.12
CA ALA A 110 -3.68 7.69 21.59
C ALA A 110 -3.05 7.13 20.30
N GLY A 111 -2.97 5.80 20.17
CA GLY A 111 -2.35 5.12 19.02
C GLY A 111 -0.82 5.13 18.98
N VAL A 112 -0.14 5.80 19.92
CA VAL A 112 1.32 5.75 20.02
C VAL A 112 1.76 4.41 20.56
N LYS A 113 2.78 3.83 19.93
CA LYS A 113 3.36 2.55 20.33
C LYS A 113 4.88 2.54 20.12
N LYS A 114 5.55 1.61 20.77
CA LYS A 114 6.97 1.36 20.59
C LYS A 114 7.19 0.65 19.25
N LEU A 115 7.86 1.29 18.31
CA LEU A 115 8.11 0.81 16.96
C LEU A 115 9.59 0.50 16.78
N LEU A 116 9.90 -0.66 16.20
CA LEU A 116 11.26 -0.97 15.78
C LEU A 116 11.59 -0.14 14.54
N GLN A 117 12.66 0.64 14.60
CA GLN A 117 13.16 1.41 13.48
C GLN A 117 14.17 0.54 12.69
N GLU A 118 13.74 0.03 11.54
CA GLU A 118 14.61 -0.71 10.63
C GLU A 118 15.46 0.28 9.80
N SER A 119 16.45 0.90 10.43
CA SER A 119 17.39 1.78 9.76
C SER A 119 18.76 1.12 9.66
N GLU A 120 19.40 1.16 8.51
CA GLU A 120 20.79 0.77 8.33
C GLU A 120 21.75 1.79 8.96
N ASN A 121 21.26 2.97 9.33
CA ASN A 121 22.04 4.01 9.99
C ASN A 121 22.14 3.71 11.50
N SER A 122 23.32 3.35 11.95
CA SER A 122 23.63 3.03 13.35
C SER A 122 23.44 4.19 14.34
N SER A 123 23.42 5.43 13.86
CA SER A 123 23.19 6.62 14.70
C SER A 123 21.74 6.81 15.10
N LYS A 124 20.80 6.10 14.44
CA LYS A 124 19.37 6.19 14.79
C LYS A 124 19.00 5.20 15.89
N ALA A 125 18.13 5.63 16.80
CA ALA A 125 17.62 4.78 17.86
C ALA A 125 16.96 3.52 17.29
N LYS A 126 17.24 2.35 17.88
CA LYS A 126 16.64 1.07 17.46
C LYS A 126 15.12 1.06 17.59
N PHE A 127 14.58 1.79 18.54
CA PHE A 127 13.14 1.93 18.78
C PHE A 127 12.76 3.39 18.85
N ILE A 128 11.57 3.70 18.36
CA ILE A 128 10.93 5.00 18.49
C ILE A 128 9.53 4.80 19.09
N PHE A 129 9.04 5.79 19.79
CA PHE A 129 7.62 5.91 20.11
C PHE A 129 6.95 6.70 18.99
N GLY A 130 5.82 6.24 18.53
CA GLY A 130 5.14 6.92 17.41
C GLY A 130 3.95 6.16 16.85
N HIS A 131 3.40 6.73 15.81
CA HIS A 131 2.32 6.14 15.05
C HIS A 131 2.87 5.31 13.88
N MET A 132 2.18 4.19 13.60
CA MET A 132 2.34 3.43 12.37
C MET A 132 1.19 3.77 11.43
N PHE A 133 1.48 4.33 10.28
CA PHE A 133 0.50 4.56 9.23
C PHE A 133 0.64 3.50 8.14
N GLY A 134 -0.50 3.06 7.61
CA GLY A 134 -0.56 2.29 6.38
C GLY A 134 -1.18 3.13 5.28
N ALA A 135 -0.49 3.23 4.15
CA ALA A 135 -0.97 3.98 3.00
C ALA A 135 -1.19 3.06 1.80
N VAL A 136 -2.24 3.35 1.06
CA VAL A 136 -2.49 2.79 -0.28
C VAL A 136 -2.60 3.94 -1.26
N GLY A 137 -1.87 3.85 -2.36
CA GLY A 137 -1.97 4.78 -3.47
C GLY A 137 -2.22 4.07 -4.79
N VAL A 138 -2.53 4.83 -5.82
CA VAL A 138 -2.70 4.35 -7.19
C VAL A 138 -1.67 5.00 -8.10
N LEU A 139 -1.08 4.21 -8.99
CA LEU A 139 -0.15 4.74 -9.97
C LEU A 139 -0.90 5.46 -11.08
N ILE A 140 -0.58 6.75 -11.27
CA ILE A 140 -1.14 7.60 -12.33
C ILE A 140 -0.01 8.17 -13.19
N GLY A 141 -0.35 8.56 -14.40
CA GLY A 141 0.59 9.18 -15.34
C GLY A 141 0.62 8.48 -16.69
N ARG A 142 1.38 9.08 -17.61
CA ARG A 142 1.57 8.62 -19.00
C ARG A 142 3.04 8.21 -19.25
N LYS A 143 3.38 7.89 -20.49
CA LYS A 143 4.77 7.70 -20.92
C LYS A 143 5.58 8.97 -20.57
N GLY A 144 6.58 8.89 -19.75
CA GLY A 144 7.44 10.00 -19.35
C GLY A 144 7.37 10.40 -17.88
N GLY A 145 6.27 10.15 -17.19
CA GLY A 145 6.18 10.44 -15.75
C GLY A 145 5.04 9.67 -15.12
N LYS A 146 5.34 8.92 -14.08
CA LYS A 146 4.36 8.22 -13.27
C LYS A 146 4.62 8.55 -11.82
N PHE A 147 3.54 8.77 -11.06
CA PHE A 147 3.62 9.01 -9.63
C PHE A 147 2.49 8.28 -8.90
N CYS A 148 2.68 8.08 -7.62
CA CYS A 148 1.71 7.44 -6.75
C CYS A 148 0.76 8.51 -6.20
N ALA A 149 -0.51 8.50 -6.61
CA ALA A 149 -1.53 9.35 -6.01
C ALA A 149 -2.09 8.68 -4.76
N PRO A 150 -2.24 9.40 -3.64
CA PRO A 150 -2.78 8.84 -2.41
C PRO A 150 -4.25 8.46 -2.56
N LEU A 151 -4.61 7.26 -2.11
CA LEU A 151 -6.00 6.83 -1.98
C LEU A 151 -6.45 6.88 -0.53
N GLN A 152 -5.61 6.38 0.36
CA GLN A 152 -5.93 6.23 1.77
C GLN A 152 -4.65 6.18 2.60
N MET A 153 -4.69 6.81 3.77
CA MET A 153 -3.68 6.69 4.81
C MET A 153 -4.38 6.62 6.15
N ASP A 154 -4.19 5.53 6.89
CA ASP A 154 -4.82 5.29 8.18
C ASP A 154 -3.77 4.95 9.23
N ILE A 155 -4.04 5.35 10.49
CA ILE A 155 -3.27 4.87 11.64
C ILE A 155 -3.56 3.37 11.79
N GLN A 156 -2.48 2.60 11.87
CA GLN A 156 -2.56 1.16 12.04
C GLN A 156 -2.13 0.79 13.45
N ASP A 157 -3.10 0.77 14.33
CA ASP A 157 -2.88 0.60 15.74
C ASP A 157 -2.52 -0.86 16.08
N GLY A 158 -3.26 -1.82 15.59
CA GLY A 158 -3.09 -3.23 15.92
C GLY A 158 -3.40 -3.51 17.40
N LEU A 159 -2.95 -4.68 17.88
CA LEU A 159 -3.28 -5.20 19.21
C LEU A 159 -2.39 -4.67 20.36
N ARG A 160 -1.38 -3.86 20.10
CA ARG A 160 -0.37 -3.45 21.07
C ARG A 160 -0.13 -1.95 21.01
N THR A 161 -0.99 -1.20 21.68
CA THR A 161 -0.79 0.24 21.90
C THR A 161 -0.18 0.50 23.28
N VAL A 162 0.52 1.62 23.43
CA VAL A 162 1.07 2.06 24.72
C VAL A 162 -0.03 2.60 25.63
N SER A 163 -1.03 3.26 25.05
CA SER A 163 -2.23 3.72 25.76
C SER A 163 -3.49 3.10 25.17
N SER A 164 -4.48 2.81 26.01
CA SER A 164 -5.79 2.36 25.55
C SER A 164 -6.44 3.44 24.70
N TRP A 165 -6.93 3.05 23.56
CA TRP A 165 -7.75 3.89 22.69
C TRP A 165 -9.15 3.29 22.62
N ASP A 166 -10.11 3.99 23.15
CA ASP A 166 -11.52 3.63 23.07
C ASP A 166 -12.20 4.18 21.81
N GLY A 167 -11.41 4.78 20.91
CA GLY A 167 -11.85 5.25 19.60
C GLY A 167 -12.42 4.13 18.74
N SER A 168 -13.73 4.07 18.67
CA SER A 168 -14.46 3.23 17.73
C SER A 168 -13.95 3.48 16.30
N GLY A 169 -13.52 2.43 15.62
CA GLY A 169 -13.14 2.47 14.20
C GLY A 169 -11.71 2.08 13.86
N ILE A 170 -10.83 1.86 14.85
CA ILE A 170 -9.52 1.28 14.60
C ILE A 170 -9.63 -0.23 14.62
N SER A 171 -9.31 -0.85 13.49
CA SER A 171 -9.36 -2.30 13.35
C SER A 171 -8.30 -2.96 14.24
N PRO A 172 -8.67 -3.97 15.07
CA PRO A 172 -7.73 -4.77 15.83
C PRO A 172 -6.87 -5.68 14.94
N ASP A 173 -7.17 -5.75 13.66
CA ASP A 173 -6.45 -6.58 12.71
C ASP A 173 -5.00 -6.13 12.53
N SER A 174 -4.15 -7.08 12.17
CA SER A 174 -2.75 -6.77 11.90
C SER A 174 -2.62 -5.79 10.72
N HIS A 175 -1.59 -4.95 10.76
CA HIS A 175 -1.20 -4.06 9.67
C HIS A 175 -1.23 -4.72 8.28
N VAL A 176 -0.83 -5.98 8.20
CA VAL A 176 -0.81 -6.75 6.95
C VAL A 176 -2.21 -7.00 6.40
N VAL A 177 -3.16 -7.36 7.26
CA VAL A 177 -4.56 -7.60 6.87
C VAL A 177 -5.22 -6.30 6.47
N GLN A 178 -5.03 -5.24 7.26
CA GLN A 178 -5.59 -3.92 6.96
C GLN A 178 -5.10 -3.39 5.60
N MET A 179 -3.81 -3.56 5.28
CA MET A 179 -3.24 -3.13 4.01
C MET A 179 -3.89 -3.82 2.81
N VAL A 180 -4.06 -5.15 2.86
CA VAL A 180 -4.73 -5.90 1.79
C VAL A 180 -6.19 -5.49 1.68
N ARG A 181 -6.88 -5.35 2.81
CA ARG A 181 -8.30 -4.93 2.86
C ARG A 181 -8.50 -3.55 2.26
N ASN A 182 -7.61 -2.60 2.54
CA ASN A 182 -7.64 -1.26 1.97
C ASN A 182 -7.41 -1.28 0.45
N GLY A 183 -6.47 -2.08 -0.04
CA GLY A 183 -6.26 -2.29 -1.48
C GLY A 183 -7.49 -2.90 -2.16
N CYS A 184 -8.10 -3.90 -1.53
CA CYS A 184 -9.35 -4.53 -2.00
C CYS A 184 -10.54 -3.55 -1.98
N ALA A 185 -10.64 -2.69 -0.96
CA ALA A 185 -11.68 -1.67 -0.91
C ALA A 185 -11.52 -0.64 -2.05
N ALA A 186 -10.31 -0.19 -2.32
CA ALA A 186 -10.02 0.72 -3.43
C ALA A 186 -10.38 0.10 -4.80
N SER A 187 -10.15 -1.20 -4.97
CA SER A 187 -10.47 -1.91 -6.22
C SER A 187 -11.97 -1.88 -6.56
N LYS A 188 -12.84 -1.82 -5.54
CA LYS A 188 -14.30 -1.73 -5.76
C LYS A 188 -14.71 -0.48 -6.55
N VAL A 189 -13.90 0.58 -6.51
CA VAL A 189 -14.14 1.83 -7.25
C VAL A 189 -13.26 1.90 -8.50
N LEU A 190 -11.98 1.48 -8.40
CA LEU A 190 -11.00 1.63 -9.46
C LEU A 190 -10.99 0.46 -10.47
N GLY A 191 -11.67 -0.64 -10.13
CA GLY A 191 -11.71 -1.87 -10.91
C GLY A 191 -10.58 -2.85 -10.55
N THR A 192 -10.40 -3.87 -11.39
CA THR A 192 -9.38 -4.90 -11.18
C THR A 192 -7.98 -4.31 -11.01
N ALA A 193 -7.16 -4.90 -10.13
CA ALA A 193 -5.89 -4.30 -9.73
C ALA A 193 -4.75 -5.31 -9.51
N TYR A 194 -3.52 -4.82 -9.63
CA TYR A 194 -2.33 -5.40 -9.01
C TYR A 194 -1.96 -4.54 -7.80
N LEU A 195 -1.83 -5.16 -6.63
CA LEU A 195 -1.41 -4.51 -5.38
C LEU A 195 0.07 -4.81 -5.13
N LEU A 196 0.92 -3.80 -5.26
CA LEU A 196 2.35 -3.89 -5.06
C LEU A 196 2.66 -3.65 -3.58
N LEU A 197 3.32 -4.62 -2.93
CA LEU A 197 3.60 -4.59 -1.50
C LEU A 197 5.06 -4.94 -1.21
N ASP A 198 5.61 -4.47 -0.10
CA ASP A 198 6.95 -4.88 0.35
C ASP A 198 6.97 -6.32 0.90
N ARG A 199 8.17 -6.86 1.09
CA ARG A 199 8.43 -8.23 1.61
C ARG A 199 7.74 -8.54 2.94
N TYR A 200 7.42 -7.52 3.73
CA TYR A 200 6.73 -7.66 5.00
C TYR A 200 5.32 -8.23 4.83
N PHE A 201 4.68 -7.94 3.71
CA PHE A 201 3.28 -8.30 3.46
C PHE A 201 3.10 -9.71 2.88
N LEU A 202 4.16 -10.45 2.54
CA LEU A 202 4.04 -11.85 2.15
C LEU A 202 3.75 -12.71 3.39
N SER A 203 2.49 -12.89 3.70
CA SER A 203 2.01 -13.66 4.86
C SER A 203 0.79 -14.51 4.52
N VAL A 204 0.56 -15.56 5.31
CA VAL A 204 -0.62 -16.43 5.13
C VAL A 204 -1.91 -15.65 5.38
N THR A 205 -1.90 -14.72 6.33
CA THR A 205 -3.07 -13.88 6.65
C THR A 205 -3.41 -12.93 5.50
N ALA A 206 -2.41 -12.30 4.87
CA ALA A 206 -2.61 -11.48 3.68
C ALA A 206 -3.24 -12.25 2.52
N LEU A 207 -2.71 -13.46 2.25
CA LEU A 207 -3.24 -14.29 1.16
C LEU A 207 -4.64 -14.81 1.45
N LYS A 208 -4.99 -15.09 2.70
CA LYS A 208 -6.35 -15.47 3.09
C LYS A 208 -7.33 -14.32 2.90
N GLU A 209 -6.96 -13.10 3.31
CA GLU A 209 -7.78 -11.91 3.13
C GLU A 209 -7.99 -11.62 1.63
N LEU A 210 -6.92 -11.69 0.84
CA LEU A 210 -7.00 -11.55 -0.61
C LEU A 210 -7.91 -12.60 -1.24
N LYS A 211 -7.78 -13.85 -0.82
CA LYS A 211 -8.61 -14.95 -1.31
C LYS A 211 -10.08 -14.72 -0.97
N ALA A 212 -10.40 -14.34 0.27
CA ALA A 212 -11.77 -14.05 0.69
C ALA A 212 -12.40 -12.93 -0.17
N HIS A 213 -11.63 -11.88 -0.49
CA HIS A 213 -12.07 -10.84 -1.41
C HIS A 213 -12.32 -11.39 -2.82
N ASN A 214 -11.37 -12.12 -3.39
CA ASN A 214 -11.47 -12.63 -4.75
C ASN A 214 -12.53 -13.75 -4.93
N ASP A 215 -12.89 -14.43 -3.84
CA ASP A 215 -13.97 -15.43 -3.82
C ASP A 215 -15.37 -14.77 -3.67
N THR A 216 -15.44 -13.46 -3.38
CA THR A 216 -16.70 -12.72 -3.30
C THR A 216 -17.25 -12.51 -4.72
N PRO A 217 -18.49 -12.89 -5.01
CA PRO A 217 -19.11 -12.65 -6.30
C PRO A 217 -19.04 -11.16 -6.68
N GLU A 218 -18.79 -10.88 -7.96
CA GLU A 218 -18.70 -9.53 -8.54
C GLU A 218 -17.61 -8.61 -7.97
N ALA A 219 -16.82 -9.06 -6.98
CA ALA A 219 -15.69 -8.27 -6.51
C ALA A 219 -14.61 -8.14 -7.59
N PRO A 220 -14.11 -6.94 -7.88
CA PRO A 220 -13.02 -6.76 -8.82
C PRO A 220 -11.78 -7.51 -8.36
N ARG A 221 -11.24 -8.37 -9.24
CA ARG A 221 -10.08 -9.18 -8.90
C ARG A 221 -8.87 -8.33 -8.54
N VAL A 222 -8.25 -8.66 -7.43
CA VAL A 222 -6.97 -8.10 -6.98
C VAL A 222 -5.93 -9.22 -6.94
N ASP A 223 -4.74 -8.96 -7.47
CA ASP A 223 -3.59 -9.85 -7.31
C ASP A 223 -2.42 -9.09 -6.67
N ILE A 224 -1.66 -9.78 -5.82
CA ILE A 224 -0.53 -9.19 -5.10
C ILE A 224 0.76 -9.49 -5.86
N ILE A 225 1.62 -8.46 -5.97
CA ILE A 225 3.02 -8.59 -6.36
C ILE A 225 3.86 -8.08 -5.19
N THR A 226 4.73 -8.94 -4.66
CA THR A 226 5.55 -8.63 -3.48
C THR A 226 6.93 -9.26 -3.59
N LYS A 227 7.76 -9.04 -2.57
CA LYS A 227 9.10 -9.63 -2.43
C LYS A 227 9.08 -10.67 -1.31
N ALA A 228 9.75 -11.81 -1.51
CA ALA A 228 9.95 -12.78 -0.45
C ALA A 228 11.21 -12.49 0.37
N LYS A 229 11.20 -12.89 1.65
CA LYS A 229 12.37 -12.86 2.52
C LYS A 229 13.42 -13.91 2.06
N SER A 230 14.68 -13.67 2.32
CA SER A 230 15.79 -14.59 1.95
C SER A 230 15.66 -16.00 2.55
N ASN A 231 15.02 -16.12 3.71
CA ASN A 231 14.76 -17.40 4.37
C ASN A 231 13.47 -18.08 3.89
N CYS A 232 12.83 -17.59 2.82
CA CYS A 232 11.57 -18.11 2.29
C CYS A 232 11.71 -19.59 1.92
N ARG A 233 10.75 -20.39 2.41
CA ARG A 233 10.55 -21.78 2.03
C ARG A 233 9.22 -21.94 1.30
N ALA A 234 9.26 -22.65 0.18
CA ALA A 234 8.11 -23.02 -0.62
C ALA A 234 8.09 -24.55 -0.84
N TYR A 235 7.08 -25.03 -1.53
CA TYR A 235 6.92 -26.47 -1.76
C TYR A 235 6.62 -26.75 -3.22
N ARG A 236 7.12 -27.86 -3.74
CA ARG A 236 6.71 -28.37 -5.03
C ARG A 236 5.26 -28.89 -4.95
N LYS A 237 4.59 -28.97 -6.09
CA LYS A 237 3.31 -29.69 -6.16
C LYS A 237 3.52 -31.16 -5.77
N PRO A 238 2.56 -31.79 -5.10
CA PRO A 238 2.65 -33.21 -4.83
C PRO A 238 2.67 -33.99 -6.15
N ARG A 239 3.51 -35.01 -6.23
CA ARG A 239 3.50 -35.91 -7.38
C ARG A 239 2.17 -36.67 -7.37
N SER A 240 1.46 -36.69 -8.50
CA SER A 240 0.28 -37.52 -8.66
C SER A 240 0.74 -38.99 -8.63
N SER A 241 0.12 -39.81 -7.77
CA SER A 241 0.31 -41.25 -7.81
C SER A 241 -0.72 -41.82 -8.80
N ARG A 242 -0.25 -42.65 -9.72
CA ARG A 242 -1.16 -43.41 -10.64
C ARG A 242 -2.01 -44.42 -9.87
N VAL A 243 -1.57 -44.84 -8.69
CA VAL A 243 -2.29 -45.76 -7.84
C VAL A 243 -2.96 -45.00 -6.70
N PRO A 244 -4.30 -45.17 -6.50
CA PRO A 244 -4.99 -44.57 -5.36
C PRO A 244 -4.41 -45.13 -4.07
N LYS A 245 -3.80 -44.27 -3.24
CA LYS A 245 -3.34 -44.65 -1.91
C LYS A 245 -4.45 -44.39 -0.89
N ARG A 246 -4.65 -45.31 0.05
CA ARG A 246 -5.50 -45.06 1.22
C ARG A 246 -4.98 -43.88 2.04
N GLY A 247 -5.86 -43.02 2.50
CA GLY A 247 -5.53 -41.90 3.37
C GLY A 247 -5.69 -40.52 2.70
N ARG A 248 -5.45 -39.45 3.48
CA ARG A 248 -5.60 -38.08 3.04
C ARG A 248 -4.60 -37.72 1.93
N ARG A 249 -5.09 -37.11 0.87
CA ARG A 249 -4.23 -36.64 -0.24
C ARG A 249 -3.14 -35.69 0.28
N ARG A 250 -1.91 -35.85 -0.21
CA ARG A 250 -0.81 -34.93 0.09
C ARG A 250 -1.10 -33.55 -0.49
N LEU A 251 -1.09 -32.51 0.35
CA LEU A 251 -1.34 -31.13 -0.05
C LEU A 251 -0.09 -30.44 -0.63
N LYS A 252 1.10 -30.98 -0.35
CA LYS A 252 2.39 -30.43 -0.78
C LYS A 252 3.38 -31.52 -1.11
N GLY A 253 4.34 -31.19 -1.97
CA GLY A 253 5.51 -32.02 -2.28
C GLY A 253 6.72 -31.65 -1.44
N ALA A 254 7.93 -31.84 -2.00
CA ALA A 254 9.21 -31.53 -1.35
C ALA A 254 9.33 -30.04 -1.03
N SER A 255 9.93 -29.74 0.14
CA SER A 255 10.28 -28.37 0.54
C SER A 255 11.44 -27.86 -0.31
N VAL A 256 11.37 -26.57 -0.67
CA VAL A 256 12.37 -25.84 -1.45
C VAL A 256 12.75 -24.59 -0.68
N ARG A 257 14.03 -24.41 -0.38
CA ARG A 257 14.57 -23.13 0.07
C ARG A 257 14.72 -22.23 -1.18
N VAL A 258 13.88 -21.22 -1.33
CA VAL A 258 13.81 -20.45 -2.59
C VAL A 258 15.14 -19.79 -2.93
N LEU A 259 15.90 -19.34 -1.92
CA LEU A 259 17.21 -18.73 -2.13
C LEU A 259 18.22 -19.69 -2.76
N SER A 260 18.21 -21.01 -2.45
CA SER A 260 19.14 -21.97 -3.02
C SER A 260 18.99 -22.14 -4.53
N LEU A 261 17.81 -21.78 -5.07
CA LEU A 261 17.57 -21.86 -6.52
C LEU A 261 18.45 -20.90 -7.33
N PHE A 262 19.03 -19.86 -6.73
CA PHE A 262 20.01 -19.00 -7.42
C PHE A 262 21.27 -19.78 -7.82
N THR A 263 21.67 -20.73 -7.02
CA THR A 263 22.82 -21.61 -7.29
C THR A 263 22.38 -22.88 -8.03
N GLU A 264 21.36 -23.58 -7.52
CA GLU A 264 20.90 -24.86 -8.08
C GLU A 264 20.36 -24.75 -9.51
N LYS A 265 19.88 -23.57 -9.92
CA LYS A 265 19.29 -23.29 -11.22
C LYS A 265 20.02 -22.21 -12.00
N ALA A 266 21.28 -21.92 -11.65
CA ALA A 266 22.09 -20.87 -12.30
C ALA A 266 22.08 -20.96 -13.82
N ASN A 267 22.15 -22.18 -14.37
CA ASN A 267 22.13 -22.45 -15.82
C ASN A 267 20.75 -22.24 -16.49
N ARG A 268 19.71 -21.97 -15.70
CA ARG A 268 18.33 -21.72 -16.21
C ARG A 268 17.93 -20.24 -16.12
N PHE A 269 18.85 -19.39 -15.69
CA PHE A 269 18.60 -17.96 -15.70
C PHE A 269 18.64 -17.41 -17.12
N THR A 270 17.65 -16.59 -17.45
CA THR A 270 17.50 -15.92 -18.75
C THR A 270 17.85 -14.45 -18.59
N ARG A 271 18.70 -13.91 -19.45
CA ARG A 271 18.95 -12.46 -19.51
C ARG A 271 17.82 -11.77 -20.26
N ALA A 272 17.46 -10.58 -19.78
CA ALA A 272 16.42 -9.79 -20.42
C ALA A 272 16.60 -8.31 -20.12
N SER A 273 16.22 -7.49 -21.10
CA SER A 273 16.03 -6.07 -20.88
C SER A 273 14.62 -5.82 -20.37
N VAL A 274 14.50 -5.06 -19.27
CA VAL A 274 13.27 -4.66 -18.62
C VAL A 274 13.29 -3.16 -18.34
N TYR A 275 12.12 -2.52 -18.26
CA TYR A 275 12.03 -1.10 -17.96
C TYR A 275 11.83 -0.89 -16.45
N MET A 276 12.84 -0.36 -15.78
CA MET A 276 12.82 -0.09 -14.34
C MET A 276 13.45 1.27 -14.05
N TYR A 277 12.92 1.99 -13.06
CA TYR A 277 13.46 3.27 -12.58
C TYR A 277 13.65 4.33 -13.68
N GLY A 278 12.78 4.32 -14.70
CA GLY A 278 12.82 5.32 -15.78
C GLY A 278 13.64 4.92 -17.00
N GLU A 279 14.36 3.80 -16.98
CA GLU A 279 15.24 3.37 -18.05
C GLU A 279 15.23 1.86 -18.30
N LYS A 280 15.83 1.42 -19.41
CA LYS A 280 16.02 0.00 -19.69
C LYS A 280 17.20 -0.54 -18.90
N GLN A 281 16.98 -1.63 -18.17
CA GLN A 281 17.95 -2.30 -17.34
C GLN A 281 18.11 -3.76 -17.75
N GLU A 282 19.35 -4.25 -17.77
CA GLU A 282 19.63 -5.66 -17.99
C GLU A 282 19.53 -6.43 -16.68
N VAL A 283 18.70 -7.47 -16.69
CA VAL A 283 18.50 -8.36 -15.55
C VAL A 283 18.69 -9.83 -15.98
N SER A 284 19.07 -10.66 -15.03
CA SER A 284 19.03 -12.10 -15.18
C SER A 284 17.95 -12.66 -14.26
N TYR A 285 17.06 -13.51 -14.77
CA TYR A 285 15.97 -14.05 -13.95
C TYR A 285 15.69 -15.52 -14.23
N TYR A 286 15.16 -16.20 -13.20
CA TYR A 286 14.60 -17.54 -13.28
C TYR A 286 13.18 -17.53 -12.70
N CYS A 287 12.24 -18.20 -13.38
CA CYS A 287 10.83 -18.23 -12.98
C CYS A 287 10.41 -19.67 -12.66
N THR A 288 9.64 -19.84 -11.58
CA THR A 288 9.04 -21.11 -11.18
C THR A 288 7.79 -20.90 -10.35
N ASP A 289 6.79 -21.76 -10.53
CA ASP A 289 5.58 -21.75 -9.74
C ASP A 289 5.70 -22.79 -8.60
N LEU A 290 5.49 -22.36 -7.36
CA LEU A 290 5.63 -23.18 -6.16
C LEU A 290 4.44 -22.95 -5.22
N LEU A 291 4.14 -23.94 -4.40
CA LEU A 291 3.15 -23.80 -3.33
C LEU A 291 3.78 -23.06 -2.15
N TRP A 292 3.04 -22.09 -1.58
CA TRP A 292 3.50 -21.33 -0.45
C TRP A 292 2.41 -21.15 0.62
N GLY A 293 2.85 -20.90 1.84
CA GLY A 293 1.97 -20.67 3.00
C GLY A 293 1.59 -21.97 3.72
N GLN A 294 2.02 -22.09 4.98
CA GLN A 294 1.68 -23.26 5.80
C GLN A 294 0.16 -23.40 5.96
N LYS A 295 -0.36 -24.59 5.72
CA LYS A 295 -1.79 -24.95 5.69
C LYS A 295 -2.61 -24.33 4.55
N LEU A 296 -2.13 -23.27 3.89
CA LEU A 296 -2.76 -22.66 2.72
C LEU A 296 -2.32 -23.34 1.42
N TYR A 297 -1.01 -23.55 1.28
CA TYR A 297 -0.35 -24.15 0.10
C TYR A 297 -0.88 -23.60 -1.21
N GLN A 298 -1.02 -22.28 -1.28
CA GLN A 298 -1.42 -21.57 -2.50
C GLN A 298 -0.28 -21.58 -3.52
N GLU A 299 -0.60 -21.81 -4.78
CA GLU A 299 0.35 -21.68 -5.86
C GLU A 299 0.66 -20.22 -6.12
N LEU A 300 1.95 -19.89 -6.12
CA LEU A 300 2.47 -18.55 -6.37
C LEU A 300 3.58 -18.62 -7.40
N ARG A 301 3.70 -17.59 -8.21
CA ARG A 301 4.79 -17.41 -9.15
C ARG A 301 5.97 -16.74 -8.47
N PHE A 302 7.11 -17.42 -8.44
CA PHE A 302 8.38 -16.92 -7.93
C PHE A 302 9.26 -16.51 -9.10
N VAL A 303 9.74 -15.26 -9.08
CA VAL A 303 10.69 -14.73 -10.05
C VAL A 303 11.96 -14.35 -9.28
N LEU A 304 12.99 -15.15 -9.44
CA LEU A 304 14.30 -14.89 -8.89
C LEU A 304 15.05 -13.95 -9.83
N VAL A 305 15.49 -12.83 -9.32
CA VAL A 305 16.09 -11.74 -10.12
C VAL A 305 17.49 -11.44 -9.62
N GLN A 306 18.44 -11.38 -10.54
CA GLN A 306 19.78 -10.87 -10.32
C GLN A 306 19.93 -9.54 -11.06
N TYR A 307 20.24 -8.50 -10.32
CA TYR A 307 20.39 -7.15 -10.84
C TYR A 307 21.45 -6.40 -10.02
N ASN A 308 22.45 -5.80 -10.69
CA ASN A 308 23.55 -5.08 -10.07
C ASN A 308 24.21 -5.84 -8.90
N GLY A 309 24.51 -7.12 -9.09
CA GLY A 309 25.13 -7.99 -8.08
C GLY A 309 24.21 -8.36 -6.91
N ARG A 310 22.96 -7.95 -6.90
CA ARG A 310 21.99 -8.24 -5.84
C ARG A 310 20.95 -9.28 -6.28
N ASN A 311 20.61 -10.16 -5.36
CA ASN A 311 19.59 -11.18 -5.55
C ASN A 311 18.26 -10.71 -4.92
N SER A 312 17.18 -10.87 -5.66
CA SER A 312 15.82 -10.57 -5.19
C SER A 312 14.86 -11.69 -5.59
N ILE A 313 13.90 -12.00 -4.73
CA ILE A 313 12.86 -12.99 -4.99
C ILE A 313 11.52 -12.26 -5.03
N LEU A 314 10.97 -12.07 -6.22
CA LEU A 314 9.64 -11.49 -6.41
C LEU A 314 8.60 -12.60 -6.44
N VAL A 315 7.40 -12.27 -5.99
CA VAL A 315 6.29 -13.22 -5.88
C VAL A 315 5.02 -12.58 -6.43
N SER A 316 4.29 -13.33 -7.24
CA SER A 316 2.97 -12.92 -7.75
C SER A 316 1.92 -13.97 -7.46
N THR A 317 0.71 -13.53 -7.11
CA THR A 317 -0.47 -14.40 -7.03
C THR A 317 -1.08 -14.66 -8.41
N ASP A 318 -0.82 -13.78 -9.38
CA ASP A 318 -1.22 -13.98 -10.79
C ASP A 318 -0.19 -14.83 -11.52
N LEU A 319 -0.55 -16.09 -11.79
CA LEU A 319 0.30 -17.04 -12.52
C LEU A 319 0.35 -16.78 -14.02
N SER A 320 -0.54 -15.93 -14.56
CA SER A 320 -0.58 -15.56 -15.98
C SER A 320 0.37 -14.41 -16.34
N LEU A 321 0.89 -13.70 -15.33
CA LEU A 321 1.75 -12.55 -15.55
C LEU A 321 3.18 -12.99 -15.90
N SER A 322 3.74 -12.46 -16.96
CA SER A 322 5.10 -12.82 -17.38
C SER A 322 6.15 -12.35 -16.36
N PRO A 323 7.27 -13.07 -16.20
CA PRO A 323 8.34 -12.69 -15.28
C PRO A 323 8.86 -11.28 -15.50
N LYS A 324 9.09 -10.88 -16.76
CA LYS A 324 9.51 -9.51 -17.11
C LYS A 324 8.52 -8.47 -16.57
N ARG A 325 7.22 -8.71 -16.78
CA ARG A 325 6.19 -7.78 -16.32
C ARG A 325 6.11 -7.70 -14.79
N ILE A 326 6.34 -8.81 -14.08
CA ILE A 326 6.42 -8.81 -12.61
C ILE A 326 7.58 -7.93 -12.15
N ILE A 327 8.74 -8.03 -12.79
CA ILE A 327 9.93 -7.22 -12.46
C ILE A 327 9.64 -5.73 -12.70
N GLU A 328 9.13 -5.38 -13.89
CA GLU A 328 8.78 -4.00 -14.25
C GLU A 328 7.73 -3.38 -13.32
N LEU A 329 6.69 -4.14 -12.97
CA LEU A 329 5.64 -3.66 -12.06
C LEU A 329 6.18 -3.46 -10.65
N TYR A 330 6.98 -4.39 -10.15
CA TYR A 330 7.51 -4.27 -8.79
C TYR A 330 8.43 -3.05 -8.63
N ALA A 331 9.11 -2.61 -9.69
CA ALA A 331 9.91 -1.39 -9.67
C ALA A 331 9.10 -0.13 -9.33
N TYR A 332 7.81 -0.08 -9.70
CA TYR A 332 6.94 1.05 -9.35
C TYR A 332 6.58 1.10 -7.86
N ARG A 333 6.80 0.04 -7.07
CA ARG A 333 6.55 0.08 -5.63
C ARG A 333 7.24 1.26 -4.95
N PHE A 334 8.41 1.64 -5.45
CA PHE A 334 9.20 2.73 -4.89
C PHE A 334 8.50 4.11 -4.96
N SER A 335 7.55 4.29 -5.88
CA SER A 335 6.82 5.57 -6.05
C SER A 335 6.00 5.97 -4.81
N ILE A 336 5.69 5.06 -3.89
CA ILE A 336 5.01 5.40 -2.62
C ILE A 336 5.97 6.08 -1.63
N GLU A 337 7.27 5.85 -1.74
CA GLU A 337 8.27 6.53 -0.90
C GLU A 337 8.38 8.01 -1.27
N ASP A 338 8.21 8.35 -2.56
CA ASP A 338 8.09 9.73 -3.02
C ASP A 338 6.82 10.37 -2.44
N LEU A 339 5.69 9.67 -2.45
CA LEU A 339 4.46 10.14 -1.80
C LEU A 339 4.69 10.44 -0.31
N PHE A 340 5.36 9.56 0.43
CA PHE A 340 5.66 9.79 1.84
C PHE A 340 6.60 10.97 2.05
N ARG A 341 7.58 11.16 1.18
CA ARG A 341 8.49 12.31 1.23
C ARG A 341 7.72 13.62 1.02
N GLU A 342 6.91 13.71 -0.02
CA GLU A 342 6.07 14.88 -0.29
C GLU A 342 5.11 15.16 0.87
N PHE A 343 4.46 14.12 1.41
CA PHE A 343 3.57 14.26 2.55
C PHE A 343 4.29 14.85 3.77
N LYS A 344 5.49 14.36 4.10
CA LYS A 344 6.29 14.88 5.22
C LYS A 344 6.80 16.30 4.97
N GLN A 345 7.24 16.60 3.76
CA GLN A 345 7.83 17.88 3.43
C GLN A 345 6.79 18.98 3.25
N GLN A 346 5.65 18.68 2.65
CA GLN A 346 4.63 19.67 2.29
C GLN A 346 3.49 19.77 3.30
N ILE A 347 3.16 18.69 3.98
CA ILE A 347 1.99 18.62 4.87
C ILE A 347 2.40 18.53 6.34
N GLY A 348 3.68 18.27 6.65
CA GLY A 348 4.17 18.17 8.03
C GLY A 348 3.68 16.92 8.75
N GLY A 349 3.54 15.82 8.03
CA GLY A 349 3.06 14.53 8.54
C GLY A 349 4.11 13.74 9.33
#